data_21b3c3131e4d45002d69653a9ca566b0
#
_entry.id   21b3c3131e4d45002d69653a9ca566b0
#
_cell.length_a   1.000
_cell.length_b   1.000
_cell.length_c   1.000
_cell.angle_alpha   90.00
_cell.angle_beta   90.00
_cell.angle_gamma   90.00
#
_symmetry.space_group_name_H-M   'P 1'
#
loop_
_entity.id
_entity.type
_entity.pdbx_description
1 polymer ?
#
loop_
_entity_poly.entity_id
_entity_poly.type
_entity_poly.pdbx_seq_one_letter_code
_entity_poly.pdbx_strand_id
1 'polypeptide(L)'
;MRIEEMISAIQKELGISVDGKAGPQTWGAIYQRIVPQNEADTEPPVTVAAVDSRSEKVIATLLPEVQPMARALVQKAASVGITIKIISGLRTYAEQDALYAKGRTEPGNIVTKARGGYSNHNFGIAFDIGVFEGNKYLDESPKYKAVGALGVDLGLEWGGNWKTIVDQPHFQLRPDWATNMTEKQMLAELRNRHVSGSGVYV
;
A
#
# COMPACT_ATOMS: atom_id res chain seq x y z
N MET A 1 -43.71 -1.32 -2.88
CA MET A 1 -42.55 -2.02 -2.28
C MET A 1 -41.51 -0.97 -1.91
N ARG A 2 -41.09 -0.91 -0.68
CA ARG A 2 -40.07 0.06 -0.23
C ARG A 2 -38.67 -0.44 -0.63
N ILE A 3 -37.70 0.47 -0.69
CA ILE A 3 -36.33 0.13 -1.14
C ILE A 3 -35.70 -0.94 -0.22
N GLU A 4 -35.90 -0.85 1.09
CA GLU A 4 -35.38 -1.83 2.05
C GLU A 4 -35.97 -3.23 1.83
N GLU A 5 -37.25 -3.29 1.45
CA GLU A 5 -37.92 -4.58 1.13
C GLU A 5 -37.34 -5.20 -0.15
N MET A 6 -37.02 -4.36 -1.14
CA MET A 6 -36.35 -4.79 -2.39
C MET A 6 -34.95 -5.30 -2.10
N ILE A 7 -34.16 -4.57 -1.29
CA ILE A 7 -32.80 -4.97 -0.92
C ILE A 7 -32.83 -6.29 -0.15
N SER A 8 -33.73 -6.43 0.84
CA SER A 8 -33.90 -7.66 1.61
C SER A 8 -34.27 -8.85 0.73
N ALA A 9 -35.12 -8.66 -0.25
CA ALA A 9 -35.49 -9.72 -1.21
C ALA A 9 -34.29 -10.14 -2.08
N ILE A 10 -33.48 -9.17 -2.55
CA ILE A 10 -32.25 -9.42 -3.31
C ILE A 10 -31.23 -10.15 -2.45
N GLN A 11 -30.99 -9.74 -1.22
CA GLN A 11 -30.07 -10.38 -0.30
C GLN A 11 -30.46 -11.85 -0.01
N LYS A 12 -31.75 -12.09 0.15
CA LYS A 12 -32.29 -13.45 0.32
C LYS A 12 -32.05 -14.32 -0.91
N GLU A 13 -32.29 -13.78 -2.12
CA GLU A 13 -32.06 -14.48 -3.38
C GLU A 13 -30.58 -14.78 -3.64
N LEU A 14 -29.69 -13.88 -3.19
CA LEU A 14 -28.24 -14.03 -3.28
C LEU A 14 -27.64 -14.92 -2.18
N GLY A 15 -28.44 -15.38 -1.21
CA GLY A 15 -27.98 -16.25 -0.11
C GLY A 15 -27.02 -15.56 0.87
N ILE A 16 -27.09 -14.23 0.98
CA ILE A 16 -26.26 -13.43 1.88
C ILE A 16 -27.06 -12.93 3.10
N SER A 17 -26.40 -12.32 4.07
CA SER A 17 -27.06 -11.73 5.25
C SER A 17 -28.11 -10.70 4.87
N VAL A 18 -29.32 -10.85 5.41
CA VAL A 18 -30.50 -9.98 5.09
C VAL A 18 -30.62 -8.90 6.14
N ASP A 19 -30.08 -7.69 5.83
CA ASP A 19 -30.14 -6.53 6.72
C ASP A 19 -30.89 -5.33 6.09
N GLY A 20 -31.39 -5.48 4.85
CA GLY A 20 -32.11 -4.46 4.11
C GLY A 20 -31.25 -3.27 3.67
N LYS A 21 -29.91 -3.39 3.74
CA LYS A 21 -28.96 -2.33 3.38
C LYS A 21 -28.11 -2.75 2.18
N ALA A 22 -28.05 -1.93 1.14
CA ALA A 22 -27.20 -2.15 -0.03
C ALA A 22 -25.74 -1.72 0.23
N GLY A 23 -25.06 -2.48 1.14
CA GLY A 23 -23.65 -2.30 1.46
C GLY A 23 -22.72 -3.02 0.48
N PRO A 24 -21.37 -2.96 0.71
CA PRO A 24 -20.37 -3.61 -0.15
C PRO A 24 -20.63 -5.11 -0.38
N GLN A 25 -21.10 -5.84 0.64
CA GLN A 25 -21.44 -7.26 0.52
C GLN A 25 -22.57 -7.49 -0.47
N THR A 26 -23.64 -6.69 -0.41
CA THR A 26 -24.80 -6.79 -1.32
C THR A 26 -24.39 -6.45 -2.74
N TRP A 27 -23.65 -5.35 -2.95
CA TRP A 27 -23.16 -4.94 -4.26
C TRP A 27 -22.17 -5.93 -4.84
N GLY A 28 -21.25 -6.46 -4.03
CA GLY A 28 -20.32 -7.50 -4.45
C GLY A 28 -21.03 -8.77 -4.93
N ALA A 29 -22.03 -9.26 -4.19
CA ALA A 29 -22.81 -10.42 -4.56
C ALA A 29 -23.66 -10.21 -5.83
N ILE A 30 -24.25 -9.00 -6.00
CA ILE A 30 -24.95 -8.61 -7.23
C ILE A 30 -23.98 -8.61 -8.41
N TYR A 31 -22.81 -7.97 -8.26
CA TYR A 31 -21.78 -7.91 -9.30
C TYR A 31 -21.37 -9.31 -9.76
N GLN A 32 -21.03 -10.19 -8.84
CA GLN A 32 -20.67 -11.59 -9.15
C GLN A 32 -21.79 -12.37 -9.86
N ARG A 33 -23.07 -12.03 -9.60
CA ARG A 33 -24.21 -12.69 -10.19
C ARG A 33 -24.57 -12.17 -11.57
N ILE A 34 -24.38 -10.88 -11.82
CA ILE A 34 -24.86 -10.19 -13.04
C ILE A 34 -23.74 -10.03 -14.08
N VAL A 35 -22.52 -9.74 -13.62
CA VAL A 35 -21.38 -9.61 -14.51
C VAL A 35 -20.84 -11.01 -14.82
N PRO A 36 -20.85 -11.43 -16.12
CA PRO A 36 -20.26 -12.70 -16.49
C PRO A 36 -18.81 -12.75 -15.97
N GLN A 37 -18.55 -13.63 -15.02
CA GLN A 37 -17.19 -13.94 -14.64
C GLN A 37 -16.61 -14.70 -15.85
N ASN A 38 -15.95 -13.99 -16.77
CA ASN A 38 -15.12 -14.67 -17.72
C ASN A 38 -14.12 -15.50 -16.91
N GLU A 39 -14.00 -16.79 -17.21
CA GLU A 39 -13.01 -17.66 -16.58
C GLU A 39 -11.57 -17.15 -16.77
N ALA A 40 -11.39 -16.09 -17.57
CA ALA A 40 -10.17 -15.31 -17.72
C ALA A 40 -9.88 -14.35 -16.55
N ASP A 41 -10.86 -14.04 -15.67
CA ASP A 41 -10.67 -13.16 -14.50
C ASP A 41 -10.37 -13.95 -13.20
N THR A 42 -10.38 -15.28 -13.23
CA THR A 42 -9.57 -16.06 -12.29
C THR A 42 -8.13 -16.05 -12.82
N GLU A 43 -7.52 -14.87 -12.87
CA GLU A 43 -6.07 -14.86 -12.92
C GLU A 43 -5.57 -15.73 -11.75
N PRO A 44 -4.76 -16.79 -12.04
CA PRO A 44 -4.01 -17.46 -11.00
C PRO A 44 -3.30 -16.36 -10.21
N PRO A 45 -3.05 -16.51 -8.90
CA PRO A 45 -2.40 -15.47 -8.12
C PRO A 45 -1.27 -14.93 -8.97
N VAL A 46 -1.39 -13.65 -9.41
CA VAL A 46 -0.49 -13.07 -10.38
C VAL A 46 0.88 -13.25 -9.78
N THR A 47 1.62 -14.25 -10.25
CA THR A 47 3.03 -14.37 -9.94
C THR A 47 3.66 -13.21 -10.68
N VAL A 48 3.56 -12.03 -10.04
CA VAL A 48 4.14 -10.80 -10.57
C VAL A 48 5.60 -11.12 -10.76
N ALA A 49 6.04 -11.21 -12.03
CA ALA A 49 7.37 -11.65 -12.36
C ALA A 49 8.40 -10.86 -11.56
N ALA A 50 9.43 -11.54 -11.06
CA ALA A 50 10.49 -10.93 -10.27
C ALA A 50 11.05 -9.70 -11.00
N VAL A 51 11.32 -8.65 -10.25
CA VAL A 51 11.95 -7.43 -10.75
C VAL A 51 13.48 -7.53 -10.58
N ASP A 52 14.22 -6.44 -10.64
CA ASP A 52 15.68 -6.48 -10.45
C ASP A 52 16.05 -7.04 -9.07
N SER A 53 17.21 -7.70 -8.97
CA SER A 53 17.64 -8.42 -7.76
C SER A 53 17.81 -7.53 -6.53
N ARG A 54 18.07 -6.23 -6.69
CA ARG A 54 18.17 -5.27 -5.60
C ARG A 54 16.78 -4.95 -5.06
N SER A 55 15.84 -4.64 -5.93
CA SER A 55 14.43 -4.41 -5.56
C SER A 55 13.83 -5.64 -4.89
N GLU A 56 14.08 -6.86 -5.40
CA GLU A 56 13.58 -8.10 -4.79
C GLU A 56 14.07 -8.31 -3.36
N LYS A 57 15.34 -8.00 -3.07
CA LYS A 57 15.86 -8.06 -1.68
C LYS A 57 15.11 -7.13 -0.74
N VAL A 58 14.74 -5.95 -1.19
CA VAL A 58 13.97 -4.99 -0.40
C VAL A 58 12.51 -5.43 -0.30
N ILE A 59 11.90 -5.85 -1.42
CA ILE A 59 10.52 -6.34 -1.45
C ILE A 59 10.33 -7.52 -0.49
N ALA A 60 11.29 -8.45 -0.42
CA ALA A 60 11.24 -9.59 0.49
C ALA A 60 11.16 -9.20 1.98
N THR A 61 11.48 -7.96 2.35
CA THR A 61 11.33 -7.45 3.71
C THR A 61 9.92 -6.94 4.03
N LEU A 62 9.09 -6.71 3.01
CA LEU A 62 7.72 -6.22 3.16
C LEU A 62 6.78 -7.35 3.57
N LEU A 63 5.62 -6.99 4.10
CA LEU A 63 4.56 -7.96 4.35
C LEU A 63 4.09 -8.63 3.04
N PRO A 64 3.64 -9.90 3.10
CA PRO A 64 3.23 -10.66 1.90
C PRO A 64 2.19 -9.93 1.03
N GLU A 65 1.28 -9.19 1.64
CA GLU A 65 0.22 -8.43 0.96
C GLU A 65 0.78 -7.24 0.15
N VAL A 66 1.90 -6.68 0.59
CA VAL A 66 2.53 -5.49 -0.03
C VAL A 66 3.49 -5.88 -1.17
N GLN A 67 4.10 -7.06 -1.07
CA GLN A 67 5.10 -7.52 -2.04
C GLN A 67 4.59 -7.52 -3.49
N PRO A 68 3.40 -8.07 -3.82
CA PRO A 68 2.88 -8.05 -5.19
C PRO A 68 2.62 -6.62 -5.67
N MET A 69 2.18 -5.71 -4.80
CA MET A 69 1.94 -4.32 -5.15
C MET A 69 3.23 -3.59 -5.52
N ALA A 70 4.31 -3.81 -4.76
CA ALA A 70 5.62 -3.24 -5.05
C ALA A 70 6.18 -3.74 -6.40
N ARG A 71 6.06 -5.04 -6.71
CA ARG A 71 6.45 -5.60 -8.02
C ARG A 71 5.61 -5.05 -9.16
N ALA A 72 4.28 -5.01 -8.98
CA ALA A 72 3.37 -4.46 -9.98
C ALA A 72 3.69 -2.99 -10.31
N LEU A 73 4.03 -2.18 -9.30
CA LEU A 73 4.41 -0.78 -9.51
C LEU A 73 5.69 -0.67 -10.36
N VAL A 74 6.72 -1.49 -10.09
CA VAL A 74 7.96 -1.50 -10.90
C VAL A 74 7.66 -1.86 -12.35
N GLN A 75 6.84 -2.89 -12.58
CA GLN A 75 6.48 -3.37 -13.92
C GLN A 75 5.61 -2.34 -14.65
N LYS A 76 4.61 -1.77 -13.97
CA LYS A 76 3.73 -0.75 -14.54
C LYS A 76 4.50 0.52 -14.91
N ALA A 77 5.47 0.95 -14.10
CA ALA A 77 6.37 2.04 -14.43
C ALA A 77 7.23 1.71 -15.66
N ALA A 78 7.81 0.50 -15.72
CA ALA A 78 8.61 0.06 -16.85
C ALA A 78 7.79 0.02 -18.16
N SER A 79 6.51 -0.38 -18.12
CA SER A 79 5.63 -0.42 -19.30
C SER A 79 5.38 0.96 -19.93
N VAL A 80 5.54 2.04 -19.15
CA VAL A 80 5.45 3.43 -19.62
C VAL A 80 6.82 4.10 -19.79
N GLY A 81 7.90 3.31 -19.82
CA GLY A 81 9.27 3.80 -20.06
C GLY A 81 9.92 4.49 -18.86
N ILE A 82 9.41 4.28 -17.65
CA ILE A 82 10.00 4.83 -16.42
C ILE A 82 10.69 3.71 -15.64
N THR A 83 12.01 3.82 -15.48
CA THR A 83 12.77 2.88 -14.65
C THR A 83 12.74 3.32 -13.20
N ILE A 84 12.17 2.48 -12.33
CA ILE A 84 12.22 2.64 -10.88
C ILE A 84 12.84 1.42 -10.22
N LYS A 85 13.38 1.59 -9.00
CA LYS A 85 13.82 0.51 -8.12
C LYS A 85 13.23 0.72 -6.75
N ILE A 86 12.92 -0.37 -6.04
CA ILE A 86 12.55 -0.30 -4.63
C ILE A 86 13.85 -0.13 -3.83
N ILE A 87 13.97 0.97 -3.09
CA ILE A 87 15.21 1.35 -2.41
C ILE A 87 15.14 1.26 -0.89
N SER A 88 13.93 1.22 -0.32
CA SER A 88 13.69 1.08 1.13
C SER A 88 12.41 0.27 1.37
N GLY A 89 12.40 -0.62 2.36
CA GLY A 89 11.27 -1.46 2.74
C GLY A 89 11.06 -1.46 4.25
N LEU A 90 10.94 -2.65 4.87
CA LEU A 90 10.86 -2.79 6.32
C LEU A 90 12.07 -2.14 6.99
N ARG A 91 11.80 -1.42 8.07
CA ARG A 91 12.81 -0.77 8.91
C ARG A 91 12.51 -1.08 10.37
N THR A 92 13.46 -1.62 11.09
CA THR A 92 13.34 -1.85 12.54
C THR A 92 13.16 -0.52 13.28
N TYR A 93 12.64 -0.57 14.51
CA TYR A 93 12.53 0.62 15.36
C TYR A 93 13.91 1.25 15.63
N ALA A 94 14.94 0.42 15.85
CA ALA A 94 16.31 0.88 16.08
C ALA A 94 16.90 1.59 14.85
N GLU A 95 16.70 1.05 13.64
CA GLU A 95 17.12 1.71 12.39
C GLU A 95 16.38 3.04 12.16
N GLN A 96 15.09 3.08 12.49
CA GLN A 96 14.31 4.31 12.40
C GLN A 96 14.80 5.36 13.40
N ASP A 97 15.14 4.96 14.64
CA ASP A 97 15.68 5.87 15.65
C ASP A 97 17.07 6.38 15.25
N ALA A 98 17.91 5.54 14.64
CA ALA A 98 19.18 5.95 14.09
C ALA A 98 19.04 6.99 12.96
N LEU A 99 18.03 6.81 12.09
CA LEU A 99 17.70 7.82 11.07
C LEU A 99 17.17 9.12 11.70
N TYR A 100 16.35 9.02 12.74
CA TYR A 100 15.84 10.18 13.47
C TYR A 100 16.93 10.97 14.17
N ALA A 101 17.99 10.32 14.64
CA ALA A 101 19.13 10.95 15.31
C ALA A 101 19.96 11.84 14.36
N LYS A 102 19.99 11.51 13.03
CA LYS A 102 20.74 12.30 12.04
C LYS A 102 20.27 13.75 11.99
N GLY A 103 21.24 14.67 12.05
CA GLY A 103 21.00 16.12 12.08
C GLY A 103 20.39 16.64 13.39
N ARG A 104 20.32 15.77 14.46
CA ARG A 104 19.86 16.13 15.81
C ARG A 104 20.92 15.84 16.85
N THR A 105 21.18 14.55 17.11
CA THR A 105 22.19 14.06 18.04
C THR A 105 23.37 13.43 17.33
N GLU A 106 23.21 13.06 16.07
CA GLU A 106 24.23 12.52 15.19
C GLU A 106 24.48 13.45 14.01
N PRO A 107 25.72 13.49 13.45
CA PRO A 107 26.06 14.31 12.28
C PRO A 107 25.18 13.98 11.07
N GLY A 108 24.94 14.96 10.20
CA GLY A 108 24.23 14.82 8.94
C GLY A 108 23.00 15.72 8.84
N ASN A 109 22.17 15.48 7.81
CA ASN A 109 20.92 16.21 7.61
C ASN A 109 19.76 15.47 8.27
N ILE A 110 18.71 16.20 8.65
CA ILE A 110 17.45 15.61 9.09
C ILE A 110 16.80 14.90 7.91
N VAL A 111 16.71 13.56 7.99
CA VAL A 111 16.15 12.71 6.92
C VAL A 111 14.77 12.17 7.24
N THR A 112 14.32 12.26 8.50
CA THR A 112 12.98 11.84 8.92
C THR A 112 12.51 12.62 10.14
N LYS A 113 11.19 12.75 10.30
CA LYS A 113 10.57 13.29 11.53
C LYS A 113 9.98 12.20 12.42
N ALA A 114 9.96 10.95 11.95
CA ALA A 114 9.41 9.81 12.66
C ALA A 114 10.48 9.07 13.46
N ARG A 115 10.18 8.75 14.73
CA ARG A 115 10.97 7.83 15.57
C ARG A 115 10.55 6.39 15.31
N GLY A 116 11.25 5.45 15.92
CA GLY A 116 10.88 4.03 15.93
C GLY A 116 9.44 3.82 16.38
N GLY A 117 8.68 3.02 15.63
CA GLY A 117 7.26 2.79 15.83
C GLY A 117 6.31 3.90 15.31
N TYR A 118 6.84 4.96 14.70
CA TYR A 118 6.06 6.09 14.17
C TYR A 118 6.24 6.27 12.65
N SER A 119 6.68 5.24 11.96
CA SER A 119 6.80 5.17 10.51
C SER A 119 6.12 3.90 9.99
N ASN A 120 5.43 3.97 8.87
CA ASN A 120 4.80 2.81 8.22
C ASN A 120 5.82 1.76 7.77
N HIS A 121 7.05 2.16 7.50
CA HIS A 121 8.16 1.24 7.26
C HIS A 121 8.41 0.29 8.43
N ASN A 122 8.09 0.68 9.67
CA ASN A 122 8.30 -0.17 10.85
C ASN A 122 7.35 -1.38 10.92
N PHE A 123 6.31 -1.36 10.11
CA PHE A 123 5.28 -2.41 10.08
C PHE A 123 5.28 -3.19 8.76
N GLY A 124 6.24 -2.93 7.86
CA GLY A 124 6.36 -3.62 6.58
C GLY A 124 5.28 -3.31 5.56
N ILE A 125 4.47 -2.25 5.79
CA ILE A 125 3.38 -1.83 4.90
C ILE A 125 3.79 -0.74 3.92
N ALA A 126 5.01 -0.19 4.04
CA ALA A 126 5.50 0.91 3.22
C ALA A 126 6.86 0.61 2.58
N PHE A 127 7.06 1.20 1.43
CA PHE A 127 8.32 1.16 0.69
C PHE A 127 8.59 2.49 -0.03
N ASP A 128 9.88 2.76 -0.27
CA ASP A 128 10.31 3.91 -1.06
C ASP A 128 10.87 3.45 -2.39
N ILE A 129 10.59 4.24 -3.44
CA ILE A 129 11.15 4.04 -4.78
C ILE A 129 12.26 5.04 -5.06
N GLY A 130 13.15 4.68 -5.97
CA GLY A 130 14.04 5.60 -6.66
C GLY A 130 13.76 5.60 -8.15
N VAL A 131 13.73 6.76 -8.78
CA VAL A 131 13.70 6.90 -10.24
C VAL A 131 15.10 6.88 -10.79
N PHE A 132 15.31 6.17 -11.91
CA PHE A 132 16.63 6.02 -12.54
C PHE A 132 16.59 6.34 -14.03
N GLU A 133 17.70 6.92 -14.52
CA GLU A 133 18.05 6.99 -15.94
C GLU A 133 19.36 6.22 -16.17
N GLY A 134 19.26 5.05 -16.76
CA GLY A 134 20.36 4.10 -16.75
C GLY A 134 20.75 3.73 -15.31
N ASN A 135 21.99 4.03 -14.92
CA ASN A 135 22.48 3.82 -13.54
C ASN A 135 22.41 5.08 -12.66
N LYS A 136 21.96 6.23 -13.20
CA LYS A 136 21.87 7.47 -12.46
C LYS A 136 20.56 7.51 -11.67
N TYR A 137 20.69 7.66 -10.35
CA TYR A 137 19.55 7.97 -9.47
C TYR A 137 19.15 9.44 -9.63
N LEU A 138 17.85 9.68 -9.71
CA LEU A 138 17.25 11.00 -9.77
C LEU A 138 16.49 11.25 -8.46
N ASP A 139 17.04 12.07 -7.59
CA ASP A 139 16.40 12.49 -6.33
C ASP A 139 15.19 13.40 -6.57
N GLU A 140 15.25 14.20 -7.64
CA GLU A 140 14.16 15.04 -8.12
C GLU A 140 13.84 14.73 -9.59
N SER A 141 12.57 14.43 -9.89
CA SER A 141 12.13 14.20 -11.27
C SER A 141 10.60 14.29 -11.37
N PRO A 142 10.06 14.89 -12.43
CA PRO A 142 8.61 14.86 -12.69
C PRO A 142 8.05 13.44 -12.86
N LYS A 143 8.93 12.46 -13.11
CA LYS A 143 8.56 11.03 -13.22
C LYS A 143 8.00 10.47 -11.91
N TYR A 144 8.38 11.02 -10.73
CA TYR A 144 7.76 10.62 -9.46
C TYR A 144 6.25 10.82 -9.45
N LYS A 145 5.76 11.91 -10.02
CA LYS A 145 4.30 12.16 -10.11
C LYS A 145 3.60 11.16 -11.02
N ALA A 146 4.23 10.79 -12.15
CA ALA A 146 3.69 9.78 -13.03
C ALA A 146 3.62 8.42 -12.34
N VAL A 147 4.70 8.00 -11.65
CA VAL A 147 4.72 6.75 -10.86
C VAL A 147 3.74 6.82 -9.70
N GLY A 148 3.59 7.99 -9.06
CA GLY A 148 2.58 8.22 -8.02
C GLY A 148 1.17 7.91 -8.49
N ALA A 149 0.78 8.39 -9.67
CA ALA A 149 -0.52 8.07 -10.28
C ALA A 149 -0.67 6.55 -10.52
N LEU A 150 0.36 5.89 -11.06
CA LEU A 150 0.34 4.42 -11.27
C LEU A 150 0.18 3.64 -9.96
N GLY A 151 0.81 4.11 -8.86
CA GLY A 151 0.67 3.48 -7.54
C GLY A 151 -0.72 3.65 -6.96
N VAL A 152 -1.32 4.84 -7.12
CA VAL A 152 -2.70 5.09 -6.69
C VAL A 152 -3.69 4.20 -7.46
N ASP A 153 -3.50 4.01 -8.77
CA ASP A 153 -4.30 3.09 -9.58
C ASP A 153 -4.18 1.60 -9.13
N LEU A 154 -3.06 1.25 -8.48
CA LEU A 154 -2.86 -0.08 -7.88
C LEU A 154 -3.45 -0.18 -6.46
N GLY A 155 -4.09 0.87 -5.93
CA GLY A 155 -4.65 0.91 -4.59
C GLY A 155 -3.65 1.27 -3.49
N LEU A 156 -2.46 1.75 -3.85
CA LEU A 156 -1.49 2.26 -2.88
C LEU A 156 -1.79 3.70 -2.49
N GLU A 157 -1.49 4.07 -1.26
CA GLU A 157 -1.34 5.48 -0.88
C GLU A 157 0.03 5.97 -1.32
N TRP A 158 0.06 7.18 -1.89
CA TRP A 158 1.29 7.83 -2.32
C TRP A 158 1.60 9.07 -1.48
N GLY A 159 2.80 9.14 -0.92
CA GLY A 159 3.24 10.25 -0.06
C GLY A 159 3.35 11.60 -0.79
N GLY A 160 3.38 11.60 -2.13
CA GLY A 160 3.30 12.81 -2.93
C GLY A 160 1.95 13.53 -2.84
N ASN A 161 0.89 12.87 -2.36
CA ASN A 161 -0.44 13.43 -2.12
C ASN A 161 -0.61 14.01 -0.69
N TRP A 162 0.39 13.84 0.17
CA TRP A 162 0.28 14.32 1.55
C TRP A 162 0.35 15.85 1.63
N LYS A 163 -0.47 16.42 2.51
CA LYS A 163 -0.59 17.89 2.64
C LYS A 163 0.50 18.52 3.50
N THR A 164 1.02 17.76 4.48
CA THR A 164 1.94 18.33 5.49
C THR A 164 3.41 18.09 5.16
N ILE A 165 3.73 16.94 4.60
CA ILE A 165 5.08 16.54 4.21
C ILE A 165 4.92 15.78 2.90
N VAL A 166 5.27 16.41 1.79
CA VAL A 166 5.25 15.75 0.48
C VAL A 166 6.45 14.82 0.40
N ASP A 167 6.19 13.51 0.24
CA ASP A 167 7.21 12.47 0.13
C ASP A 167 6.94 11.66 -1.15
N GLN A 168 7.52 12.12 -2.26
CA GLN A 168 7.26 11.54 -3.58
C GLN A 168 7.81 10.11 -3.76
N PRO A 169 8.93 9.70 -3.14
CA PRO A 169 9.38 8.32 -3.15
C PRO A 169 8.46 7.34 -2.45
N HIS A 170 7.67 7.78 -1.46
CA HIS A 170 6.94 6.93 -0.51
C HIS A 170 5.64 6.37 -1.04
N PHE A 171 5.46 5.04 -0.86
CA PHE A 171 4.21 4.31 -1.11
C PHE A 171 3.89 3.40 0.08
N GLN A 172 2.59 3.20 0.36
CA GLN A 172 2.14 2.29 1.40
C GLN A 172 0.81 1.62 1.03
N LEU A 173 0.59 0.41 1.54
CA LEU A 173 -0.69 -0.27 1.48
C LEU A 173 -1.40 -0.09 2.82
N ARG A 174 -2.46 0.71 2.84
CA ARG A 174 -3.26 0.94 4.04
C ARG A 174 -4.11 -0.29 4.33
N PRO A 175 -4.12 -0.83 5.58
CA PRO A 175 -5.05 -1.89 5.95
C PRO A 175 -6.51 -1.41 5.89
N ASP A 176 -7.43 -2.30 5.51
CA ASP A 176 -8.86 -1.99 5.36
C ASP A 176 -9.49 -1.45 6.66
N TRP A 177 -9.11 -2.03 7.80
CA TRP A 177 -9.58 -1.57 9.11
C TRP A 177 -9.18 -0.11 9.42
N ALA A 178 -8.16 0.42 8.76
CA ALA A 178 -7.66 1.79 8.95
C ALA A 178 -8.25 2.80 7.96
N THR A 179 -9.16 2.41 7.06
CA THR A 179 -9.69 3.27 5.97
C THR A 179 -10.28 4.59 6.47
N ASN A 180 -10.94 4.58 7.63
CA ASN A 180 -11.54 5.77 8.23
C ASN A 180 -10.70 6.37 9.36
N MET A 181 -9.44 5.98 9.49
CA MET A 181 -8.52 6.46 10.52
C MET A 181 -7.56 7.51 9.98
N THR A 182 -7.21 8.45 10.82
CA THR A 182 -6.06 9.31 10.57
C THR A 182 -4.76 8.49 10.62
N GLU A 183 -3.70 8.97 9.99
CA GLU A 183 -2.37 8.34 10.04
C GLU A 183 -1.90 8.08 11.48
N LYS A 184 -2.12 9.05 12.38
CA LYS A 184 -1.78 8.92 13.81
C LYS A 184 -2.55 7.80 14.50
N GLN A 185 -3.82 7.62 14.19
CA GLN A 185 -4.66 6.55 14.77
C GLN A 185 -4.23 5.19 14.22
N MET A 186 -4.01 5.06 12.91
CA MET A 186 -3.51 3.85 12.30
C MET A 186 -2.17 3.42 12.90
N LEU A 187 -1.20 4.33 12.99
CA LEU A 187 0.10 4.03 13.60
C LEU A 187 0.01 3.66 15.08
N ALA A 188 -0.96 4.21 15.83
CA ALA A 188 -1.18 3.81 17.21
C ALA A 188 -1.67 2.36 17.29
N GLU A 189 -2.63 1.99 16.44
CA GLU A 189 -3.15 0.62 16.37
C GLU A 189 -2.09 -0.37 15.85
N LEU A 190 -1.29 0.00 14.85
CA LEU A 190 -0.18 -0.84 14.37
C LEU A 190 0.84 -1.15 15.49
N ARG A 191 1.14 -0.19 16.35
CA ARG A 191 1.99 -0.44 17.54
C ARG A 191 1.35 -1.42 18.52
N ASN A 192 0.04 -1.28 18.77
CA ASN A 192 -0.69 -2.21 19.64
C ASN A 192 -0.64 -3.63 19.07
N ARG A 193 -0.90 -3.79 17.78
CA ARG A 193 -0.83 -5.08 17.05
C ARG A 193 0.58 -5.67 17.08
N HIS A 194 1.59 -4.83 16.89
CA HIS A 194 3.00 -5.27 16.98
C HIS A 194 3.35 -5.82 18.37
N VAL A 195 2.87 -5.18 19.44
CA VAL A 195 3.10 -5.64 20.84
C VAL A 195 2.31 -6.90 21.14
N SER A 196 1.08 -7.01 20.66
CA SER A 196 0.21 -8.18 20.88
C SER A 196 0.55 -9.38 19.99
N GLY A 197 1.40 -9.21 18.97
CA GLY A 197 1.65 -10.24 17.95
C GLY A 197 0.50 -10.45 16.98
N SER A 198 -0.45 -9.52 16.91
CA SER A 198 -1.57 -9.59 15.96
C SER A 198 -1.10 -9.20 14.54
N GLY A 199 -1.70 -9.83 13.53
CA GLY A 199 -1.40 -9.50 12.13
C GLY A 199 -1.77 -8.06 11.76
N VAL A 200 -1.05 -7.51 10.79
CA VAL A 200 -1.29 -6.12 10.33
C VAL A 200 -2.58 -6.01 9.54
N TYR A 201 -2.88 -6.98 8.68
CA TYR A 201 -4.03 -6.97 7.77
C TYR A 201 -5.22 -7.83 8.22
N VAL A 202 -5.22 -8.32 9.46
CA VAL A 202 -6.29 -9.19 10.03
C VAL A 202 -7.19 -8.40 10.95
#